data_66e28600af4fcf0a0e792f25bdcc03d8
#
_entry.id   66e28600af4fcf0a0e792f25bdcc03d8
#
_cell.length_a   1.000
_cell.length_b   1.000
_cell.length_c   1.000
_cell.angle_alpha   90.00
_cell.angle_beta   90.00
_cell.angle_gamma   90.00
#
_symmetry.space_group_name_H-M   'P 1'
#
loop_
_entity.id
_entity.type
_entity.pdbx_description
1 polymer ?
#
loop_
_entity_poly.entity_id
_entity_poly.type
_entity_poly.pdbx_seq_one_letter_code
_entity_poly.pdbx_strand_id
1 'polypeptide(L)'
;MTPGLELRDVIGDGVVPVVRTTRTDLAVRAIGWLREAGFTVFEVTLTVPDALDVIRSLRRDAGLVVGAGTVVTRAEAEACLAAGAQFLVSPVCAEALVDVCVEAHALAIVSGLTPTEVHRAWSAGAHAVKVFPAGSVGGAAHVRALRSVFPATPLVPTGGVVLEALDTYFEAGADAVGIGGDLVDDTRLLEADAEAWIARARAYRTRGRELRMANALRSATPVAASPGA
;
A
#
# COMPACT_ATOMS: atom_id res chain seq x y z
N MET A 1 -23.53 -14.02 3.20
CA MET A 1 -22.07 -14.04 3.29
C MET A 1 -21.58 -12.68 2.79
N THR A 2 -20.90 -11.91 3.63
CA THR A 2 -20.23 -10.66 3.18
C THR A 2 -19.17 -11.04 2.16
N PRO A 3 -19.05 -10.37 1.00
CA PRO A 3 -17.96 -10.63 0.07
C PRO A 3 -16.63 -10.51 0.78
N GLY A 4 -15.69 -11.40 0.51
CA GLY A 4 -14.33 -11.31 1.05
C GLY A 4 -13.65 -10.02 0.58
N LEU A 5 -12.70 -9.52 1.36
CA LEU A 5 -11.88 -8.35 0.97
C LEU A 5 -11.11 -8.68 -0.32
N GLU A 6 -11.17 -7.80 -1.31
CA GLU A 6 -10.41 -7.93 -2.54
C GLU A 6 -9.27 -6.89 -2.61
N LEU A 7 -8.24 -7.15 -3.43
CA LEU A 7 -7.12 -6.22 -3.59
C LEU A 7 -7.59 -4.81 -3.98
N ARG A 8 -8.63 -4.69 -4.80
CA ARG A 8 -9.20 -3.40 -5.19
C ARG A 8 -9.74 -2.57 -4.01
N ASP A 9 -10.13 -3.23 -2.93
CA ASP A 9 -10.62 -2.53 -1.72
C ASP A 9 -9.47 -1.87 -0.97
N VAL A 10 -8.24 -2.41 -1.11
CA VAL A 10 -7.02 -1.87 -0.50
C VAL A 10 -6.39 -0.78 -1.38
N ILE A 11 -6.27 -1.04 -2.68
CA ILE A 11 -5.53 -0.15 -3.60
C ILE A 11 -6.44 0.74 -4.46
N GLY A 12 -7.74 0.74 -4.21
CA GLY A 12 -8.73 1.40 -5.07
C GLY A 12 -8.57 2.91 -5.20
N ASP A 13 -8.10 3.58 -4.17
CA ASP A 13 -7.78 5.02 -4.22
C ASP A 13 -6.40 5.32 -4.86
N GLY A 14 -5.66 4.30 -5.30
CA GLY A 14 -4.32 4.44 -5.88
C GLY A 14 -3.23 4.80 -4.88
N VAL A 15 -3.59 5.14 -3.65
CA VAL A 15 -2.68 5.52 -2.57
C VAL A 15 -3.06 4.77 -1.30
N VAL A 16 -2.09 4.12 -0.69
CA VAL A 16 -2.22 3.45 0.62
C VAL A 16 -1.37 4.23 1.63
N PRO A 17 -1.98 4.95 2.58
CA PRO A 17 -1.24 5.59 3.66
C PRO A 17 -0.56 4.55 4.57
N VAL A 18 0.74 4.75 4.78
CA VAL A 18 1.58 3.93 5.67
C VAL A 18 1.82 4.71 6.96
N VAL A 19 1.12 4.33 8.01
CA VAL A 19 1.22 4.96 9.32
C VAL A 19 2.43 4.38 10.06
N ARG A 20 3.51 5.16 10.07
CA ARG A 20 4.77 4.82 10.75
C ARG A 20 5.20 6.02 11.59
N THR A 21 5.08 5.90 12.89
CA THR A 21 5.45 6.93 13.87
C THR A 21 6.20 6.29 15.03
N THR A 22 6.95 7.10 15.79
CA THR A 22 7.65 6.64 17.00
C THR A 22 6.76 6.70 18.24
N ARG A 23 5.52 7.21 18.11
CA ARG A 23 4.58 7.41 19.21
C ARG A 23 3.18 7.01 18.79
N THR A 24 2.45 6.35 19.69
CA THR A 24 1.07 5.91 19.46
C THR A 24 0.10 7.08 19.27
N ASP A 25 0.26 8.18 20.03
CA ASP A 25 -0.60 9.36 19.90
C ASP A 25 -0.44 10.06 18.53
N LEU A 26 0.77 10.05 17.95
CA LEU A 26 1.00 10.56 16.61
C LEU A 26 0.37 9.66 15.55
N ALA A 27 0.41 8.33 15.73
CA ALA A 27 -0.30 7.40 14.84
C ALA A 27 -1.81 7.66 14.84
N VAL A 28 -2.40 7.82 16.03
CA VAL A 28 -3.84 8.11 16.18
C VAL A 28 -4.19 9.46 15.55
N ARG A 29 -3.37 10.50 15.75
CA ARG A 29 -3.53 11.82 15.14
C ARG A 29 -3.49 11.71 13.61
N ALA A 30 -2.46 11.05 13.05
CA ALA A 30 -2.33 10.87 11.61
C ALA A 30 -3.55 10.17 11.01
N ILE A 31 -4.03 9.11 11.64
CA ILE A 31 -5.22 8.37 11.21
C ILE A 31 -6.46 9.27 11.27
N GLY A 32 -6.63 10.06 12.31
CA GLY A 32 -7.72 11.04 12.41
C GLY A 32 -7.72 12.00 11.21
N TRP A 33 -6.59 12.62 10.92
CA TRP A 33 -6.44 13.54 9.80
C TRP A 33 -6.57 12.87 8.43
N LEU A 34 -6.08 11.63 8.27
CA LEU A 34 -6.28 10.85 7.05
C LEU A 34 -7.77 10.56 6.81
N ARG A 35 -8.51 10.25 7.88
CA ARG A 35 -9.97 10.05 7.78
C ARG A 35 -10.70 11.32 7.35
N GLU A 36 -10.33 12.48 7.90
CA GLU A 36 -10.86 13.78 7.47
C GLU A 36 -10.51 14.10 6.01
N ALA A 37 -9.36 13.63 5.52
CA ALA A 37 -8.99 13.68 4.11
C ALA A 37 -9.78 12.68 3.25
N GLY A 38 -10.56 11.78 3.86
CA GLY A 38 -11.43 10.81 3.21
C GLY A 38 -10.83 9.43 2.99
N PHE A 39 -9.64 9.12 3.54
CA PHE A 39 -9.09 7.77 3.49
C PHE A 39 -9.87 6.80 4.38
N THR A 40 -10.08 5.61 3.88
CA THR A 40 -10.71 4.48 4.60
C THR A 40 -9.80 3.26 4.69
N VAL A 41 -8.63 3.31 4.07
CA VAL A 41 -7.63 2.24 4.07
C VAL A 41 -6.36 2.75 4.78
N PHE A 42 -5.80 1.95 5.69
CA PHE A 42 -4.58 2.29 6.43
C PHE A 42 -3.69 1.07 6.59
N GLU A 43 -2.38 1.24 6.33
CA GLU A 43 -1.33 0.32 6.75
C GLU A 43 -0.74 0.84 8.07
N VAL A 44 -0.96 0.15 9.20
CA VAL A 44 -0.33 0.48 10.49
C VAL A 44 0.91 -0.39 10.64
N THR A 45 2.10 0.21 10.72
CA THR A 45 3.34 -0.57 10.82
C THR A 45 3.59 -1.05 12.25
N LEU A 46 4.14 -2.26 12.41
CA LEU A 46 4.53 -2.82 13.72
C LEU A 46 5.62 -2.01 14.45
N THR A 47 6.22 -1.04 13.77
CA THR A 47 7.16 -0.09 14.40
C THR A 47 6.48 1.01 15.21
N VAL A 48 5.16 1.18 15.06
CA VAL A 48 4.35 2.04 15.93
C VAL A 48 4.23 1.35 17.29
N PRO A 49 4.49 2.03 18.42
CA PRO A 49 4.23 1.46 19.73
C PRO A 49 2.74 1.07 19.84
N ASP A 50 2.46 -0.08 20.47
CA ASP A 50 1.09 -0.61 20.64
C ASP A 50 0.30 -0.77 19.33
N ALA A 51 0.99 -1.03 18.20
CA ALA A 51 0.39 -1.14 16.87
C ALA A 51 -0.83 -2.09 16.84
N LEU A 52 -0.76 -3.22 17.54
CA LEU A 52 -1.86 -4.19 17.60
C LEU A 52 -3.12 -3.59 18.26
N ASP A 53 -2.96 -2.74 19.27
CA ASP A 53 -4.09 -2.08 19.93
C ASP A 53 -4.68 -0.97 19.05
N VAL A 54 -3.84 -0.26 18.30
CA VAL A 54 -4.28 0.69 17.27
C VAL A 54 -5.12 -0.04 16.21
N ILE A 55 -4.64 -1.18 15.69
CA ILE A 55 -5.37 -2.00 14.72
C ILE A 55 -6.72 -2.46 15.31
N ARG A 56 -6.76 -3.02 16.53
CA ARG A 56 -8.00 -3.44 17.19
C ARG A 56 -8.99 -2.29 17.34
N SER A 57 -8.51 -1.11 17.68
CA SER A 57 -9.35 0.09 17.82
C SER A 57 -9.98 0.49 16.49
N LEU A 58 -9.20 0.54 15.41
CA LEU A 58 -9.68 0.89 14.09
C LEU A 58 -10.68 -0.13 13.53
N ARG A 59 -10.50 -1.41 13.83
CA ARG A 59 -11.40 -2.48 13.38
C ARG A 59 -12.80 -2.44 13.98
N ARG A 60 -13.03 -1.61 14.99
CA ARG A 60 -14.40 -1.34 15.53
C ARG A 60 -15.25 -0.53 14.55
N ASP A 61 -14.62 0.18 13.64
CA ASP A 61 -15.30 0.90 12.55
C ASP A 61 -15.33 0.01 11.30
N ALA A 62 -16.51 -0.53 10.98
CA ALA A 62 -16.71 -1.43 9.85
C ALA A 62 -16.48 -0.76 8.47
N GLY A 63 -16.46 0.56 8.41
CA GLY A 63 -16.16 1.33 7.20
C GLY A 63 -14.67 1.42 6.88
N LEU A 64 -13.79 0.91 7.75
CA LEU A 64 -12.34 0.96 7.56
C LEU A 64 -11.76 -0.38 7.12
N VAL A 65 -10.81 -0.33 6.22
CA VAL A 65 -9.94 -1.44 5.83
C VAL A 65 -8.57 -1.22 6.46
N VAL A 66 -8.20 -2.08 7.40
CA VAL A 66 -6.99 -1.91 8.21
C VAL A 66 -6.02 -3.06 7.95
N GLY A 67 -4.80 -2.72 7.58
CA GLY A 67 -3.71 -3.65 7.42
C GLY A 67 -2.58 -3.42 8.41
N ALA A 68 -1.75 -4.43 8.58
CA ALA A 68 -0.51 -4.34 9.34
C ALA A 68 0.69 -4.33 8.41
N GLY A 69 1.61 -3.39 8.64
CA GLY A 69 2.86 -3.27 7.87
C GLY A 69 4.10 -3.61 8.67
N THR A 70 5.21 -3.82 7.96
CA THR A 70 6.50 -4.21 8.53
C THR A 70 6.45 -5.58 9.23
N VAL A 71 5.58 -6.45 8.75
CA VAL A 71 5.43 -7.83 9.23
C VAL A 71 6.50 -8.69 8.56
N VAL A 72 7.34 -9.36 9.33
CA VAL A 72 8.48 -10.13 8.79
C VAL A 72 8.51 -11.59 9.27
N THR A 73 7.76 -11.92 10.31
CA THR A 73 7.69 -13.28 10.86
C THR A 73 6.26 -13.83 10.86
N ARG A 74 6.15 -15.17 10.87
CA ARG A 74 4.85 -15.85 11.00
C ARG A 74 4.11 -15.44 12.29
N ALA A 75 4.82 -15.36 13.40
CA ALA A 75 4.24 -14.98 14.69
C ALA A 75 3.67 -13.56 14.68
N GLU A 76 4.37 -12.60 14.05
CA GLU A 76 3.85 -11.25 13.85
C GLU A 76 2.60 -11.25 12.96
N ALA A 77 2.60 -12.04 11.88
CA ALA A 77 1.45 -12.16 10.99
C ALA A 77 0.21 -12.67 11.75
N GLU A 78 0.36 -13.75 12.48
CA GLU A 78 -0.72 -14.34 13.31
C GLU A 78 -1.23 -13.35 14.35
N ALA A 79 -0.34 -12.61 15.03
CA ALA A 79 -0.72 -11.58 16.00
C ALA A 79 -1.49 -10.41 15.36
N CYS A 80 -1.06 -9.95 14.17
CA CYS A 80 -1.74 -8.90 13.42
C CYS A 80 -3.14 -9.33 12.97
N LEU A 81 -3.27 -10.55 12.45
CA LEU A 81 -4.57 -11.10 12.03
C LEU A 81 -5.50 -11.29 13.23
N ALA A 82 -4.98 -11.78 14.37
CA ALA A 82 -5.74 -11.86 15.62
C ALA A 82 -6.17 -10.50 16.17
N ALA A 83 -5.40 -9.43 15.87
CA ALA A 83 -5.79 -8.05 16.16
C ALA A 83 -6.84 -7.51 15.18
N GLY A 84 -7.16 -8.22 14.11
CA GLY A 84 -8.17 -7.87 13.12
C GLY A 84 -7.63 -7.23 11.85
N ALA A 85 -6.31 -7.27 11.60
CA ALA A 85 -5.76 -6.84 10.33
C ALA A 85 -6.37 -7.65 9.17
N GLN A 86 -6.74 -6.97 8.09
CA GLN A 86 -7.39 -7.58 6.92
C GLN A 86 -6.42 -7.79 5.75
N PHE A 87 -5.29 -7.09 5.79
CA PHE A 87 -4.18 -7.32 4.89
C PHE A 87 -2.85 -7.15 5.63
N LEU A 88 -1.83 -7.87 5.17
CA LEU A 88 -0.48 -7.77 5.71
C LEU A 88 0.47 -7.24 4.65
N VAL A 89 1.38 -6.37 5.07
CA VAL A 89 2.42 -5.82 4.21
C VAL A 89 3.80 -6.13 4.81
N SER A 90 4.63 -6.80 4.02
CA SER A 90 6.02 -7.10 4.39
C SER A 90 7.01 -6.24 3.60
N PRO A 91 8.07 -5.72 4.24
CA PRO A 91 9.16 -5.04 3.54
C PRO A 91 10.15 -6.00 2.87
N VAL A 92 9.97 -7.31 3.06
CA VAL A 92 10.82 -8.37 2.51
C VAL A 92 10.00 -9.38 1.70
N CYS A 93 10.66 -10.20 0.88
CA CYS A 93 10.03 -11.31 0.17
C CYS A 93 9.76 -12.46 1.16
N ALA A 94 8.69 -12.32 1.94
CA ALA A 94 8.32 -13.27 3.00
C ALA A 94 7.20 -14.23 2.49
N GLU A 95 7.58 -15.25 1.75
CA GLU A 95 6.65 -16.23 1.16
C GLU A 95 5.77 -16.89 2.22
N ALA A 96 6.34 -17.24 3.39
CA ALA A 96 5.59 -17.85 4.49
C ALA A 96 4.44 -16.96 5.03
N LEU A 97 4.46 -15.65 4.81
CA LEU A 97 3.35 -14.77 5.19
C LEU A 97 2.16 -14.92 4.24
N VAL A 98 2.41 -15.31 3.00
CA VAL A 98 1.34 -15.54 2.02
C VAL A 98 0.46 -16.68 2.47
N ASP A 99 1.05 -17.80 2.91
CA ASP A 99 0.32 -18.98 3.43
C ASP A 99 -0.57 -18.58 4.62
N VAL A 100 -0.01 -17.82 5.58
CA VAL A 100 -0.77 -17.35 6.76
C VAL A 100 -1.95 -16.48 6.36
N CYS A 101 -1.75 -15.59 5.38
CA CYS A 101 -2.83 -14.75 4.88
C CYS A 101 -3.92 -15.55 4.18
N VAL A 102 -3.53 -16.53 3.36
CA VAL A 102 -4.49 -17.42 2.66
C VAL A 102 -5.32 -18.22 3.66
N GLU A 103 -4.69 -18.81 4.67
CA GLU A 103 -5.36 -19.55 5.74
C GLU A 103 -6.39 -18.68 6.50
N ALA A 104 -6.09 -17.38 6.67
CA ALA A 104 -6.93 -16.42 7.39
C ALA A 104 -7.87 -15.61 6.49
N HIS A 105 -7.95 -15.88 5.19
CA HIS A 105 -8.70 -15.09 4.21
C HIS A 105 -8.35 -13.59 4.21
N ALA A 106 -7.07 -13.27 4.45
CA ALA A 106 -6.52 -11.92 4.42
C ALA A 106 -5.70 -11.71 3.13
N LEU A 107 -5.42 -10.46 2.77
CA LEU A 107 -4.58 -10.18 1.62
C LEU A 107 -3.10 -10.09 2.02
N ALA A 108 -2.22 -10.62 1.18
CA ALA A 108 -0.77 -10.56 1.35
C ALA A 108 -0.17 -9.61 0.31
N ILE A 109 0.58 -8.61 0.78
CA ILE A 109 1.39 -7.70 -0.04
C ILE A 109 2.83 -7.83 0.44
N VAL A 110 3.63 -8.64 -0.24
CA VAL A 110 5.04 -8.89 0.15
C VAL A 110 6.00 -8.21 -0.80
N SER A 111 7.22 -7.90 -0.33
CA SER A 111 8.15 -7.11 -1.12
C SER A 111 8.90 -7.94 -2.15
N GLY A 112 9.18 -7.32 -3.30
CA GLY A 112 10.12 -7.79 -4.30
C GLY A 112 10.77 -6.59 -4.98
N LEU A 113 12.09 -6.45 -4.83
CA LEU A 113 12.85 -5.36 -5.40
C LEU A 113 13.53 -5.77 -6.71
N THR A 114 14.04 -7.00 -6.77
CA THR A 114 14.65 -7.58 -7.97
C THR A 114 13.64 -8.42 -8.73
N PRO A 115 13.85 -8.69 -10.04
CA PRO A 115 12.99 -9.59 -10.80
C PRO A 115 12.80 -10.96 -10.15
N THR A 116 13.85 -11.50 -9.54
CA THR A 116 13.76 -12.81 -8.83
C THR A 116 12.84 -12.74 -7.62
N GLU A 117 12.92 -11.67 -6.82
CA GLU A 117 12.05 -11.48 -5.65
C GLU A 117 10.61 -11.23 -6.07
N VAL A 118 10.37 -10.41 -7.12
CA VAL A 118 9.02 -10.20 -7.67
C VAL A 118 8.42 -11.51 -8.15
N HIS A 119 9.18 -12.32 -8.88
CA HIS A 119 8.74 -13.64 -9.33
C HIS A 119 8.41 -14.56 -8.15
N ARG A 120 9.26 -14.62 -7.13
CA ARG A 120 9.04 -15.45 -5.94
C ARG A 120 7.79 -15.02 -5.18
N ALA A 121 7.65 -13.73 -4.90
CA ALA A 121 6.49 -13.18 -4.21
C ALA A 121 5.18 -13.50 -4.96
N TRP A 122 5.16 -13.28 -6.27
CA TRP A 122 4.00 -13.54 -7.12
C TRP A 122 3.68 -15.04 -7.22
N SER A 123 4.70 -15.89 -7.40
CA SER A 123 4.53 -17.34 -7.50
C SER A 123 4.09 -17.99 -6.17
N ALA A 124 4.42 -17.36 -5.05
CA ALA A 124 3.92 -17.77 -3.74
C ALA A 124 2.42 -17.42 -3.53
N GLY A 125 1.80 -16.66 -4.44
CA GLY A 125 0.39 -16.28 -4.35
C GLY A 125 0.15 -14.93 -3.65
N ALA A 126 1.15 -14.05 -3.56
CA ALA A 126 0.94 -12.69 -3.07
C ALA A 126 -0.10 -11.96 -3.92
N HIS A 127 -1.00 -11.19 -3.30
CA HIS A 127 -2.04 -10.44 -3.99
C HIS A 127 -1.48 -9.19 -4.71
N ALA A 128 -0.37 -8.64 -4.22
CA ALA A 128 0.42 -7.60 -4.86
C ALA A 128 1.88 -7.68 -4.40
N VAL A 129 2.77 -7.08 -5.16
CA VAL A 129 4.19 -6.98 -4.82
C VAL A 129 4.53 -5.53 -4.46
N LYS A 130 4.98 -5.33 -3.23
CA LYS A 130 5.53 -4.06 -2.75
C LYS A 130 6.93 -3.88 -3.32
N VAL A 131 7.17 -2.81 -4.07
CA VAL A 131 8.51 -2.44 -4.53
C VAL A 131 9.11 -1.47 -3.50
N PHE A 132 10.03 -1.98 -2.63
CA PHE A 132 10.55 -1.20 -1.51
C PHE A 132 12.05 -1.44 -1.29
N PRO A 133 12.83 -0.35 -1.06
CA PRO A 133 12.48 1.08 -1.08
C PRO A 133 12.56 1.67 -2.51
N ALA A 134 11.43 1.99 -3.13
CA ALA A 134 11.35 2.34 -4.55
C ALA A 134 12.21 3.56 -4.93
N GLY A 135 12.15 4.64 -4.16
CA GLY A 135 12.87 5.88 -4.45
C GLY A 135 14.39 5.71 -4.45
N SER A 136 14.92 4.83 -3.59
CA SER A 136 16.36 4.59 -3.45
C SER A 136 16.99 3.77 -4.58
N VAL A 137 16.17 3.11 -5.42
CA VAL A 137 16.64 2.17 -6.45
C VAL A 137 16.24 2.58 -7.87
N GLY A 138 15.96 3.87 -8.09
CA GLY A 138 15.65 4.39 -9.41
C GLY A 138 14.17 4.75 -9.62
N GLY A 139 13.34 4.66 -8.59
CA GLY A 139 11.97 5.18 -8.62
C GLY A 139 11.10 4.58 -9.72
N ALA A 140 10.41 5.44 -10.45
CA ALA A 140 9.51 5.04 -11.53
C ALA A 140 10.22 4.29 -12.67
N ALA A 141 11.50 4.58 -12.95
CA ALA A 141 12.25 3.86 -13.98
C ALA A 141 12.43 2.39 -13.60
N HIS A 142 12.71 2.09 -12.32
CA HIS A 142 12.80 0.73 -11.82
C HIS A 142 11.45 0.00 -11.91
N VAL A 143 10.35 0.67 -11.52
CA VAL A 143 8.99 0.11 -11.65
C VAL A 143 8.67 -0.23 -13.11
N ARG A 144 9.01 0.64 -14.06
CA ARG A 144 8.82 0.39 -15.50
C ARG A 144 9.60 -0.84 -15.97
N ALA A 145 10.84 -1.00 -15.51
CA ALA A 145 11.65 -2.18 -15.84
C ALA A 145 11.01 -3.47 -15.29
N LEU A 146 10.53 -3.47 -14.06
CA LEU A 146 9.80 -4.62 -13.49
C LEU A 146 8.49 -4.90 -14.26
N ARG A 147 7.71 -3.86 -14.58
CA ARG A 147 6.45 -3.99 -15.32
C ARG A 147 6.64 -4.62 -16.69
N SER A 148 7.75 -4.33 -17.38
CA SER A 148 8.04 -4.93 -18.69
C SER A 148 8.21 -6.45 -18.65
N VAL A 149 8.64 -6.98 -17.49
CA VAL A 149 8.83 -8.42 -17.26
C VAL A 149 7.59 -9.06 -16.63
N PHE A 150 6.90 -8.32 -15.78
CA PHE A 150 5.73 -8.80 -14.99
C PHE A 150 4.47 -7.98 -15.30
N PRO A 151 3.91 -8.08 -16.52
CA PRO A 151 2.79 -7.23 -16.94
C PRO A 151 1.51 -7.44 -16.14
N ALA A 152 1.29 -8.63 -15.59
CA ALA A 152 0.09 -9.00 -14.84
C ALA A 152 0.22 -8.86 -13.31
N THR A 153 1.43 -8.68 -12.77
CA THR A 153 1.67 -8.62 -11.32
C THR A 153 1.31 -7.23 -10.80
N PRO A 154 0.40 -7.07 -9.84
CA PRO A 154 0.14 -5.78 -9.20
C PRO A 154 1.38 -5.28 -8.46
N LEU A 155 1.87 -4.09 -8.82
CA LEU A 155 3.07 -3.46 -8.24
C LEU A 155 2.68 -2.24 -7.40
N VAL A 156 3.17 -2.21 -6.14
CA VAL A 156 2.90 -1.13 -5.18
C VAL A 156 4.24 -0.53 -4.72
N PRO A 157 4.82 0.42 -5.49
CA PRO A 157 6.04 1.11 -5.06
C PRO A 157 5.80 1.90 -3.78
N THR A 158 6.75 1.78 -2.86
CA THR A 158 6.70 2.36 -1.52
C THR A 158 8.09 2.83 -1.12
N GLY A 159 8.16 3.92 -0.35
CA GLY A 159 9.43 4.50 0.13
C GLY A 159 10.03 5.50 -0.86
N GLY A 160 10.08 6.77 -0.44
CA GLY A 160 10.56 7.88 -1.25
C GLY A 160 9.59 8.33 -2.34
N VAL A 161 8.32 7.91 -2.27
CA VAL A 161 7.27 8.40 -3.18
C VAL A 161 6.68 9.69 -2.61
N VAL A 162 6.65 10.74 -3.42
CA VAL A 162 6.12 12.07 -3.09
C VAL A 162 4.96 12.44 -4.02
N LEU A 163 4.13 13.40 -3.62
CA LEU A 163 2.92 13.81 -4.36
C LEU A 163 3.25 14.18 -5.82
N GLU A 164 4.32 14.92 -6.00
CA GLU A 164 4.77 15.45 -7.29
C GLU A 164 5.27 14.35 -8.25
N ALA A 165 5.57 13.16 -7.71
CA ALA A 165 6.05 12.01 -8.48
C ALA A 165 4.95 10.98 -8.81
N LEU A 166 3.73 11.14 -8.33
CA LEU A 166 2.66 10.14 -8.53
C LEU A 166 2.46 9.80 -10.00
N ASP A 167 2.36 10.82 -10.85
CA ASP A 167 2.15 10.64 -12.29
C ASP A 167 3.19 9.69 -12.89
N THR A 168 4.46 9.93 -12.59
CA THR A 168 5.56 9.14 -13.13
C THR A 168 5.52 7.68 -12.70
N TYR A 169 5.10 7.40 -11.45
CA TYR A 169 4.93 6.03 -10.96
C TYR A 169 3.77 5.30 -11.64
N PHE A 170 2.63 5.97 -11.81
CA PHE A 170 1.47 5.38 -12.48
C PHE A 170 1.72 5.19 -13.99
N GLU A 171 2.41 6.12 -14.65
CA GLU A 171 2.87 5.96 -16.04
C GLU A 171 3.90 4.82 -16.21
N ALA A 172 4.67 4.54 -15.16
CA ALA A 172 5.58 3.40 -15.12
C ALA A 172 4.86 2.06 -14.90
N GLY A 173 3.55 2.09 -14.62
CA GLY A 173 2.73 0.90 -14.44
C GLY A 173 2.53 0.49 -12.98
N ALA A 174 2.69 1.41 -12.03
CA ALA A 174 2.25 1.15 -10.65
C ALA A 174 0.72 0.98 -10.59
N ASP A 175 0.25 0.02 -9.80
CA ASP A 175 -1.18 -0.19 -9.56
C ASP A 175 -1.71 0.66 -8.41
N ALA A 176 -0.84 0.96 -7.45
CA ALA A 176 -1.01 1.93 -6.38
C ALA A 176 0.36 2.32 -5.84
N VAL A 177 0.41 3.25 -4.90
CA VAL A 177 1.64 3.62 -4.19
C VAL A 177 1.42 3.59 -2.68
N GLY A 178 2.45 3.19 -1.92
CA GLY A 178 2.46 3.31 -0.46
C GLY A 178 3.15 4.62 -0.05
N ILE A 179 2.44 5.48 0.69
CA ILE A 179 2.95 6.78 1.14
C ILE A 179 3.16 6.77 2.64
N GLY A 180 4.44 6.83 3.05
CA GLY A 180 4.86 6.98 4.45
C GLY A 180 5.40 8.38 4.73
N GLY A 181 6.71 8.52 4.87
CA GLY A 181 7.37 9.70 5.41
C GLY A 181 7.05 11.06 4.75
N ASP A 182 6.59 11.10 3.50
CA ASP A 182 6.16 12.39 2.91
C ASP A 182 4.83 12.89 3.48
N LEU A 183 3.99 11.98 3.96
CA LEU A 183 2.70 12.31 4.57
C LEU A 183 2.71 12.06 6.07
N VAL A 184 3.15 10.90 6.53
CA VAL A 184 3.16 10.50 7.94
C VAL A 184 4.59 10.51 8.47
N ASP A 185 5.00 11.65 9.00
CA ASP A 185 6.30 11.88 9.64
C ASP A 185 6.08 12.56 11.00
N ASP A 186 6.82 12.14 12.03
CA ASP A 186 6.62 12.63 13.40
C ASP A 186 6.80 14.16 13.51
N THR A 187 7.82 14.72 12.86
CA THR A 187 8.08 16.17 12.88
C THR A 187 6.93 16.91 12.21
N ARG A 188 6.51 16.45 11.05
CA ARG A 188 5.36 17.03 10.33
C ARG A 188 4.07 16.96 11.15
N LEU A 189 3.82 15.85 11.84
CA LEU A 189 2.61 15.70 12.68
C LEU A 189 2.63 16.57 13.93
N LEU A 190 3.82 16.92 14.45
CA LEU A 190 3.96 17.80 15.60
C LEU A 190 3.85 19.27 15.25
N GLU A 191 4.41 19.68 14.10
CA GLU A 191 4.60 21.06 13.70
C GLU A 191 3.56 21.54 12.67
N ALA A 192 2.83 20.64 12.02
CA ALA A 192 1.92 21.00 10.95
C ALA A 192 0.68 21.75 11.43
N ASP A 193 0.25 22.72 10.64
CA ASP A 193 -1.13 23.13 10.60
C ASP A 193 -1.98 21.94 10.12
N ALA A 194 -2.95 21.55 10.92
CA ALA A 194 -3.81 20.40 10.63
C ALA A 194 -4.58 20.56 9.31
N GLU A 195 -5.07 21.77 9.00
CA GLU A 195 -5.83 22.04 7.77
C GLU A 195 -4.94 21.88 6.53
N ALA A 196 -3.73 22.44 6.55
CA ALA A 196 -2.77 22.31 5.46
C ALA A 196 -2.33 20.84 5.27
N TRP A 197 -2.12 20.10 6.36
CA TRP A 197 -1.76 18.69 6.31
C TRP A 197 -2.89 17.84 5.70
N ILE A 198 -4.14 18.03 6.15
CA ILE A 198 -5.32 17.35 5.63
C ILE A 198 -5.55 17.68 4.16
N ALA A 199 -5.33 18.94 3.76
CA ALA A 199 -5.41 19.34 2.35
C ALA A 199 -4.39 18.60 1.48
N ARG A 200 -3.13 18.44 1.96
CA ARG A 200 -2.11 17.65 1.27
C ARG A 200 -2.51 16.17 1.19
N ALA A 201 -3.00 15.58 2.26
CA ALA A 201 -3.50 14.21 2.27
C ALA A 201 -4.64 14.01 1.26
N ARG A 202 -5.57 14.96 1.19
CA ARG A 202 -6.66 14.96 0.21
C ARG A 202 -6.15 15.06 -1.22
N ALA A 203 -5.10 15.85 -1.47
CA ALA A 203 -4.46 15.94 -2.79
C ALA A 203 -3.87 14.59 -3.23
N TYR A 204 -3.18 13.87 -2.34
CA TYR A 204 -2.70 12.50 -2.60
C TYR A 204 -3.84 11.57 -3.00
N ARG A 205 -4.92 11.55 -2.22
CA ARG A 205 -6.06 10.68 -2.48
C ARG A 205 -6.74 11.00 -3.80
N THR A 206 -6.99 12.27 -4.06
CA THR A 206 -7.64 12.72 -5.30
C THR A 206 -6.80 12.33 -6.51
N ARG A 207 -5.51 12.68 -6.48
CA ARG A 207 -4.61 12.39 -7.59
C ARG A 207 -4.43 10.89 -7.81
N GLY A 208 -4.26 10.12 -6.74
CA GLY A 208 -4.16 8.66 -6.82
C GLY A 208 -5.37 8.03 -7.50
N ARG A 209 -6.59 8.44 -7.12
CA ARG A 209 -7.83 7.95 -7.75
C ARG A 209 -7.90 8.27 -9.23
N GLU A 210 -7.60 9.51 -9.62
CA GLU A 210 -7.60 9.92 -11.03
C GLU A 210 -6.64 9.05 -11.86
N LEU A 211 -5.42 8.86 -11.37
CA LEU A 211 -4.40 8.08 -12.06
C LEU A 211 -4.76 6.59 -12.13
N ARG A 212 -5.30 6.05 -11.04
CA ARG A 212 -5.77 4.66 -11.00
C ARG A 212 -6.90 4.41 -12.00
N MET A 213 -7.88 5.32 -12.08
CA MET A 213 -8.97 5.25 -13.05
C MET A 213 -8.46 5.35 -14.49
N ALA A 214 -7.52 6.27 -14.76
CA ALA A 214 -6.91 6.41 -16.08
C ALA A 214 -6.15 5.14 -16.51
N ASN A 215 -5.43 4.48 -15.59
CA ASN A 215 -4.75 3.21 -15.87
C ASN A 215 -5.73 2.07 -16.16
N ALA A 216 -6.82 1.97 -15.39
CA ALA A 216 -7.84 0.95 -15.62
C ALA A 216 -8.50 1.08 -17.00
N LEU A 217 -8.77 2.30 -17.45
CA LEU A 217 -9.30 2.57 -18.79
C LEU A 217 -8.31 2.19 -19.88
N ARG A 218 -7.02 2.49 -19.73
CA ARG A 218 -5.96 2.10 -20.67
C ARG A 218 -5.84 0.58 -20.81
N SER A 219 -5.93 -0.14 -19.71
CA SER A 219 -5.84 -1.62 -19.69
C SER A 219 -7.07 -2.30 -20.29
N ALA A 220 -8.23 -1.63 -20.28
CA ALA A 220 -9.47 -2.15 -20.84
C ALA A 220 -9.61 -1.91 -22.36
N THR A 221 -8.80 -1.02 -22.93
CA THR A 221 -8.82 -0.75 -24.39
C THR A 221 -7.92 -1.78 -25.11
N PRO A 222 -8.47 -2.68 -25.97
CA PRO A 222 -7.66 -3.60 -26.73
C PRO A 222 -6.68 -2.81 -27.62
N VAL A 223 -5.41 -3.16 -27.59
CA VAL A 223 -4.46 -2.68 -28.59
C VAL A 223 -5.00 -3.12 -29.95
N ALA A 224 -5.42 -2.16 -30.77
CA ALA A 224 -5.83 -2.44 -32.14
C ALA A 224 -4.68 -3.20 -32.83
N ALA A 225 -4.95 -4.44 -33.26
CA ALA A 225 -4.00 -5.22 -34.01
C ALA A 225 -3.57 -4.38 -35.23
N SER A 226 -2.29 -4.09 -35.33
CA SER A 226 -1.73 -3.45 -36.52
C SER A 226 -2.13 -4.31 -37.73
N PRO A 227 -2.76 -3.74 -38.77
CA PRO A 227 -3.00 -4.50 -40.00
C PRO A 227 -1.65 -4.89 -40.56
N GLY A 228 -1.51 -6.19 -40.83
CA GLY A 228 -0.27 -6.85 -41.21
C GLY A 228 0.44 -6.18 -42.37
N ALA A 229 1.76 -6.24 -42.30
CA ALA A 229 2.65 -6.13 -43.44
C ALA A 229 2.92 -7.51 -44.01
#